data_b26daf1040e32c2fd04853029851c2e4
#
_entry.id   b26daf1040e32c2fd04853029851c2e4
#
_cell.length_a   1.000
_cell.length_b   1.000
_cell.length_c   1.000
_cell.angle_alpha   90.00
_cell.angle_beta   90.00
_cell.angle_gamma   90.00
#
_symmetry.space_group_name_H-M   'P 1'
#
loop_
_entity.id
_entity.type
_entity.pdbx_description
1 polymer ?
#
loop_
_entity_poly.entity_id
_entity_poly.type
_entity_poly.pdbx_seq_one_letter_code
_entity_poly.pdbx_strand_id
1 'polypeptide(L)'
;MNFLAKTYQLLALTINFIAGGLLLISAYSYLIPPDRFSLPYFFTLAFPVFFFIEILLLLQIFIRPRKYVLLPIAFLLLSFQAVQNYFPTHFEGKDNKMGKISLLSYNIRSFVQSKPTDNGKSNTVLDLLRNSGADIICLQEYNTVPSGSNHQLSQKMVEKVLSDYPYHHVFK
;
A
#
# COMPACT_ATOMS: atom_id res chain seq x y z
N MET A 1 11.01 18.80 44.29
CA MET A 1 11.18 18.50 42.87
C MET A 1 11.65 19.76 42.18
N ASN A 2 12.87 19.80 41.64
CA ASN A 2 13.51 21.01 41.12
C ASN A 2 12.74 21.53 39.89
N PHE A 3 12.72 22.84 39.71
CA PHE A 3 12.05 23.55 38.56
C PHE A 3 12.42 22.93 37.21
N LEU A 4 13.71 22.64 37.00
CA LEU A 4 14.23 21.98 35.78
C LEU A 4 13.59 20.62 35.54
N ALA A 5 13.36 19.81 36.57
CA ALA A 5 12.73 18.50 36.41
C ALA A 5 11.26 18.60 35.99
N LYS A 6 10.52 19.60 36.49
CA LYS A 6 9.14 19.86 36.10
C LYS A 6 9.06 20.32 34.63
N THR A 7 9.93 21.25 34.23
CA THR A 7 9.97 21.76 32.84
C THR A 7 10.30 20.64 31.88
N TYR A 8 11.28 19.79 32.19
CA TYR A 8 11.64 18.64 31.38
C TYR A 8 10.47 17.64 31.24
N GLN A 9 9.73 17.39 32.33
CA GLN A 9 8.57 16.50 32.31
C GLN A 9 7.45 17.06 31.44
N LEU A 10 7.16 18.36 31.55
CA LEU A 10 6.14 19.02 30.73
C LEU A 10 6.49 18.95 29.25
N LEU A 11 7.74 19.31 28.90
CA LEU A 11 8.22 19.26 27.51
C LEU A 11 8.05 17.86 26.90
N ALA A 12 8.41 16.83 27.65
CA ALA A 12 8.28 15.49 27.13
C ALA A 12 6.83 15.00 27.00
N LEU A 13 5.94 15.38 27.91
CA LEU A 13 4.52 15.11 27.73
C LEU A 13 3.98 15.81 26.47
N THR A 14 4.37 17.07 26.28
CA THR A 14 3.98 17.83 25.07
C THR A 14 4.47 17.13 23.78
N ILE A 15 5.73 16.68 23.76
CA ILE A 15 6.28 15.94 22.60
C ILE A 15 5.49 14.66 22.34
N ASN A 16 5.20 13.86 23.39
CA ASN A 16 4.41 12.63 23.23
C ASN A 16 2.99 12.93 22.71
N PHE A 17 2.33 13.98 23.21
CA PHE A 17 1.00 14.36 22.71
C PHE A 17 1.02 14.81 21.26
N ILE A 18 2.01 15.59 20.85
CA ILE A 18 2.15 16.05 19.47
C ILE A 18 2.43 14.86 18.54
N ALA A 19 3.41 14.00 18.90
CA ALA A 19 3.78 12.85 18.10
C ALA A 19 2.61 11.85 17.96
N GLY A 20 1.97 11.50 19.07
CA GLY A 20 0.82 10.62 19.08
C GLY A 20 -0.40 11.19 18.35
N GLY A 21 -0.64 12.49 18.48
CA GLY A 21 -1.68 13.18 17.71
C GLY A 21 -1.42 13.12 16.21
N LEU A 22 -0.19 13.36 15.77
CA LEU A 22 0.21 13.22 14.37
C LEU A 22 0.11 11.77 13.88
N LEU A 23 0.46 10.79 14.71
CA LEU A 23 0.26 9.38 14.41
C LEU A 23 -1.22 9.06 14.20
N LEU A 24 -2.13 9.50 15.07
CA LEU A 24 -3.56 9.26 14.92
C LEU A 24 -4.13 9.98 13.69
N ILE A 25 -3.74 11.23 13.45
CA ILE A 25 -4.15 11.96 12.24
C ILE A 25 -3.73 11.16 11.00
N SER A 26 -2.49 10.68 10.94
CA SER A 26 -2.00 9.89 9.80
C SER A 26 -2.70 8.54 9.69
N ALA A 27 -2.98 7.88 10.82
CA ALA A 27 -3.66 6.59 10.88
C ALA A 27 -5.09 6.65 10.33
N TYR A 28 -5.82 7.76 10.55
CA TYR A 28 -7.23 7.91 10.20
C TYR A 28 -7.50 8.88 9.05
N SER A 29 -6.47 9.47 8.46
CA SER A 29 -6.61 10.40 7.33
C SER A 29 -7.32 9.80 6.11
N TYR A 30 -7.22 8.48 5.92
CA TYR A 30 -7.90 7.79 4.82
C TYR A 30 -9.43 7.83 4.90
N LEU A 31 -9.99 8.15 6.07
CA LEU A 31 -11.45 8.32 6.25
C LEU A 31 -11.98 9.61 5.61
N ILE A 32 -11.09 10.54 5.27
CA ILE A 32 -11.46 11.81 4.64
C ILE A 32 -11.27 11.65 3.13
N PRO A 33 -12.34 11.67 2.32
CA PRO A 33 -12.22 11.54 0.86
C PRO A 33 -11.37 12.67 0.27
N PRO A 34 -10.41 12.37 -0.61
CA PRO A 34 -9.46 13.35 -1.16
C PRO A 34 -10.11 14.39 -2.06
N ASP A 35 -11.29 14.12 -2.63
CA ASP A 35 -12.10 15.04 -3.42
C ASP A 35 -12.65 16.20 -2.59
N ARG A 36 -12.84 16.01 -1.28
CA ARG A 36 -13.27 17.06 -0.35
C ARG A 36 -12.12 17.86 0.21
N PHE A 37 -11.06 17.18 0.60
CA PHE A 37 -9.89 17.80 1.21
C PHE A 37 -8.66 16.90 1.06
N SER A 38 -7.72 17.29 0.21
CA SER A 38 -6.57 16.45 -0.15
C SER A 38 -5.41 16.45 0.87
N LEU A 39 -5.32 17.48 1.72
CA LEU A 39 -4.20 17.63 2.66
C LEU A 39 -4.04 16.42 3.60
N PRO A 40 -5.09 15.83 4.21
CA PRO A 40 -4.96 14.68 5.10
C PRO A 40 -4.35 13.46 4.40
N TYR A 41 -4.52 13.34 3.09
CA TYR A 41 -3.97 12.21 2.33
C TYR A 41 -2.44 12.16 2.39
N PHE A 42 -1.76 13.31 2.45
CA PHE A 42 -0.31 13.36 2.66
C PHE A 42 0.11 12.85 4.03
N PHE A 43 -0.72 13.06 5.07
CA PHE A 43 -0.47 12.50 6.39
C PHE A 43 -0.52 10.97 6.39
N THR A 44 -1.38 10.36 5.56
CA THR A 44 -1.41 8.91 5.41
C THR A 44 -0.05 8.38 4.95
N LEU A 45 0.61 9.02 3.99
CA LEU A 45 1.96 8.63 3.54
C LEU A 45 3.02 8.77 4.65
N ALA A 46 2.83 9.70 5.58
CA ALA A 46 3.75 9.93 6.68
C ALA A 46 3.55 8.97 7.88
N PHE A 47 2.53 8.09 7.83
CA PHE A 47 2.23 7.15 8.92
C PHE A 47 3.45 6.35 9.40
N PRO A 48 4.26 5.72 8.54
CA PRO A 48 5.42 4.95 9.00
C PRO A 48 6.42 5.80 9.81
N VAL A 49 6.60 7.06 9.43
CA VAL A 49 7.51 7.99 10.13
C VAL A 49 7.02 8.25 11.55
N PHE A 50 5.75 8.62 11.71
CA PHE A 50 5.17 8.87 13.03
C PHE A 50 5.11 7.61 13.89
N PHE A 51 4.85 6.45 13.28
CA PHE A 51 4.88 5.16 13.93
C PHE A 51 6.25 4.85 14.53
N PHE A 52 7.33 5.03 13.77
CA PHE A 52 8.69 4.83 14.28
C PHE A 52 9.09 5.87 15.35
N ILE A 53 8.61 7.12 15.24
CA ILE A 53 8.82 8.13 16.28
C ILE A 53 8.17 7.66 17.59
N GLU A 54 6.94 7.14 17.58
CA GLU A 54 6.27 6.62 18.78
C GLU A 54 7.00 5.42 19.38
N ILE A 55 7.53 4.51 18.55
CA ILE A 55 8.37 3.41 19.03
C ILE A 55 9.64 3.94 19.72
N LEU A 56 10.29 4.95 19.15
CA LEU A 56 11.46 5.57 19.77
C LEU A 56 11.09 6.25 21.10
N LEU A 57 9.92 6.86 21.21
CA LEU A 57 9.44 7.45 22.45
C LEU A 57 9.20 6.39 23.56
N LEU A 58 8.96 5.12 23.23
CA LEU A 58 8.92 4.04 24.22
C LEU A 58 10.24 3.86 24.94
N LEU A 59 11.38 4.22 24.34
CA LEU A 59 12.69 4.13 24.96
C LEU A 59 12.80 5.03 26.20
N GLN A 60 11.87 5.97 26.40
CA GLN A 60 11.76 6.78 27.61
C GLN A 60 11.61 5.93 28.88
N ILE A 61 11.19 4.64 28.77
CA ILE A 61 11.07 3.71 29.90
C ILE A 61 12.40 3.55 30.66
N PHE A 62 13.53 3.67 29.95
CA PHE A 62 14.86 3.53 30.54
C PHE A 62 15.32 4.78 31.32
N ILE A 63 14.68 5.93 31.09
CA ILE A 63 15.10 7.22 31.61
C ILE A 63 14.08 7.76 32.64
N ARG A 64 12.82 7.31 32.54
CA ARG A 64 11.68 7.91 33.28
C ARG A 64 10.82 6.90 34.02
N PRO A 65 10.01 7.37 35.00
CA PRO A 65 8.98 6.53 35.60
C PRO A 65 8.03 5.92 34.55
N ARG A 66 7.70 4.65 34.74
CA ARG A 66 6.86 3.84 33.86
C ARG A 66 5.53 4.49 33.41
N LYS A 67 4.98 5.39 34.25
CA LYS A 67 3.71 6.08 33.91
C LYS A 67 3.77 6.93 32.63
N TYR A 68 4.94 7.44 32.23
CA TYR A 68 5.10 8.24 31.02
C TYR A 68 5.11 7.42 29.73
N VAL A 69 5.33 6.12 29.83
CA VAL A 69 5.33 5.18 28.71
C VAL A 69 3.90 4.77 28.32
N LEU A 70 2.94 4.95 29.22
CA LEU A 70 1.53 4.61 28.94
C LEU A 70 0.96 5.42 27.78
N LEU A 71 1.43 6.65 27.58
CA LEU A 71 0.91 7.54 26.52
C LEU A 71 1.28 7.04 25.11
N PRO A 72 2.57 6.83 24.76
CA PRO A 72 2.93 6.26 23.46
C PRO A 72 2.33 4.85 23.24
N ILE A 73 2.24 4.02 24.27
CA ILE A 73 1.55 2.73 24.17
C ILE A 73 0.08 2.92 23.77
N ALA A 74 -0.62 3.86 24.40
CA ALA A 74 -2.01 4.13 24.06
C ALA A 74 -2.17 4.60 22.61
N PHE A 75 -1.30 5.48 22.12
CA PHE A 75 -1.34 5.94 20.72
C PHE A 75 -1.04 4.82 19.73
N LEU A 76 -0.06 3.95 20.03
CA LEU A 76 0.24 2.77 19.20
C LEU A 76 -0.93 1.78 19.17
N LEU A 77 -1.58 1.52 20.30
CA LEU A 77 -2.76 0.65 20.35
C LEU A 77 -3.94 1.25 19.56
N LEU A 78 -4.18 2.55 19.70
CA LEU A 78 -5.23 3.23 18.93
C LEU A 78 -4.95 3.24 17.42
N SER A 79 -3.70 3.22 17.00
CA SER A 79 -3.31 3.16 15.58
C SER A 79 -3.17 1.74 15.02
N PHE A 80 -3.47 0.70 15.80
CA PHE A 80 -3.21 -0.71 15.45
C PHE A 80 -3.81 -1.13 14.10
N GLN A 81 -5.01 -0.66 13.78
CA GLN A 81 -5.63 -0.95 12.47
C GLN A 81 -4.81 -0.40 11.31
N ALA A 82 -4.26 0.80 11.46
CA ALA A 82 -3.38 1.38 10.45
C ALA A 82 -2.07 0.59 10.34
N VAL A 83 -1.52 0.11 11.46
CA VAL A 83 -0.33 -0.75 11.45
C VAL A 83 -0.57 -2.00 10.60
N GLN A 84 -1.71 -2.66 10.77
CA GLN A 84 -2.06 -3.84 9.96
C GLN A 84 -2.21 -3.53 8.47
N ASN A 85 -2.70 -2.35 8.12
CA ASN A 85 -2.86 -1.92 6.73
C ASN A 85 -1.49 -1.60 6.07
N TYR A 86 -0.54 -1.02 6.82
CA TYR A 86 0.79 -0.67 6.31
C TYR A 86 1.78 -1.84 6.35
N PHE A 87 1.65 -2.71 7.35
CA PHE A 87 2.52 -3.88 7.55
C PHE A 87 1.66 -5.14 7.61
N PRO A 88 1.07 -5.55 6.49
CA PRO A 88 0.19 -6.71 6.46
C PRO A 88 0.98 -7.98 6.78
N THR A 89 0.69 -8.58 7.93
CA THR A 89 1.21 -9.89 8.29
C THR A 89 0.27 -10.95 7.73
N HIS A 90 0.66 -11.57 6.62
CA HIS A 90 -0.05 -12.72 6.09
C HIS A 90 0.49 -13.97 6.76
N PHE A 91 -0.28 -14.53 7.68
CA PHE A 91 -0.04 -15.89 8.12
C PHE A 91 -0.59 -16.81 7.02
N GLU A 92 0.27 -17.63 6.44
CA GLU A 92 -0.17 -18.65 5.49
C GLU A 92 -1.23 -19.52 6.15
N GLY A 93 -2.49 -19.32 5.77
CA GLY A 93 -3.56 -20.23 6.15
C GLY A 93 -3.30 -21.61 5.52
N LYS A 94 -3.62 -22.68 6.25
CA LYS A 94 -3.57 -24.04 5.68
C LYS A 94 -4.44 -24.06 4.42
N ASP A 95 -3.78 -24.31 3.30
CA ASP A 95 -4.39 -24.35 1.98
C ASP A 95 -5.40 -25.52 1.88
N ASN A 96 -6.67 -25.21 2.01
CA ASN A 96 -7.74 -26.13 1.62
C ASN A 96 -7.82 -26.13 0.09
N LYS A 97 -7.31 -27.17 -0.53
CA LYS A 97 -7.15 -27.30 -2.00
C LYS A 97 -8.46 -27.51 -2.78
N MET A 98 -9.63 -27.44 -2.16
CA MET A 98 -10.89 -27.63 -2.88
C MET A 98 -11.50 -26.30 -3.35
N GLY A 99 -11.68 -26.16 -4.66
CA GLY A 99 -12.45 -25.07 -5.27
C GLY A 99 -11.80 -23.69 -5.24
N LYS A 100 -10.48 -23.59 -5.38
CA LYS A 100 -9.78 -22.30 -5.47
C LYS A 100 -9.93 -21.69 -6.85
N ILE A 101 -10.33 -20.43 -6.90
CA ILE A 101 -10.24 -19.58 -8.07
C ILE A 101 -8.95 -18.75 -7.92
N SER A 102 -8.08 -18.81 -8.91
CA SER A 102 -6.87 -18.02 -8.96
C SER A 102 -7.15 -16.69 -9.67
N LEU A 103 -6.75 -15.57 -9.01
CA LEU A 103 -6.94 -14.23 -9.55
C LEU A 103 -5.57 -13.56 -9.68
N LEU A 104 -5.26 -13.07 -10.89
CA LEU A 104 -4.11 -12.23 -11.17
C LEU A 104 -4.54 -10.78 -11.35
N SER A 105 -3.99 -9.88 -10.54
CA SER A 105 -4.15 -8.42 -10.73
C SER A 105 -2.80 -7.82 -11.10
N TYR A 106 -2.73 -7.12 -12.24
CA TYR A 106 -1.48 -6.62 -12.77
C TYR A 106 -1.64 -5.25 -13.45
N ASN A 107 -0.78 -4.30 -13.09
CA ASN A 107 -0.67 -3.03 -13.80
C ASN A 107 0.23 -3.21 -15.02
N ILE A 108 -0.35 -3.12 -16.21
CA ILE A 108 0.32 -3.39 -17.49
C ILE A 108 0.94 -2.17 -18.15
N ARG A 109 0.79 -0.98 -17.57
CA ARG A 109 1.36 0.28 -18.09
C ARG A 109 1.10 0.46 -19.59
N SER A 110 -0.14 0.28 -20.03
CA SER A 110 -0.55 0.38 -21.45
C SER A 110 0.24 -0.54 -22.39
N PHE A 111 0.77 -1.66 -21.90
CA PHE A 111 1.66 -2.58 -22.63
C PHE A 111 2.95 -1.91 -23.19
N VAL A 112 3.33 -0.75 -22.68
CA VAL A 112 4.55 -0.07 -23.10
C VAL A 112 5.78 -0.81 -22.53
N GLN A 113 6.62 -1.33 -23.39
CA GLN A 113 7.85 -1.98 -23.01
C GLN A 113 8.99 -0.96 -22.89
N SER A 114 9.74 -1.05 -21.81
CA SER A 114 10.92 -0.21 -21.59
C SER A 114 12.09 -0.58 -22.50
N LYS A 115 12.12 -1.79 -23.05
CA LYS A 115 13.11 -2.27 -24.03
C LYS A 115 12.43 -3.21 -25.01
N PRO A 116 12.62 -3.07 -26.32
CA PRO A 116 12.20 -4.08 -27.29
C PRO A 116 12.96 -5.39 -26.98
N THR A 117 12.23 -6.45 -26.70
CA THR A 117 12.83 -7.78 -26.64
C THR A 117 13.17 -8.19 -28.08
N ASP A 118 14.27 -8.93 -28.26
CA ASP A 118 14.81 -9.39 -29.54
C ASP A 118 13.72 -9.64 -30.59
N ASN A 119 13.84 -8.95 -31.72
CA ASN A 119 13.01 -9.10 -32.95
C ASN A 119 11.55 -8.64 -32.92
N GLY A 120 11.09 -7.85 -31.98
CA GLY A 120 9.77 -7.18 -32.05
C GLY A 120 8.54 -8.11 -32.05
N LYS A 121 8.70 -9.40 -31.74
CA LYS A 121 7.65 -10.42 -31.88
C LYS A 121 6.95 -10.82 -30.59
N SER A 122 7.50 -10.52 -29.44
CA SER A 122 6.97 -10.96 -28.15
C SER A 122 6.82 -9.77 -27.19
N ASN A 123 5.67 -9.67 -26.53
CA ASN A 123 5.45 -8.72 -25.45
C ASN A 123 5.54 -9.48 -24.12
N THR A 124 6.57 -9.19 -23.32
CA THR A 124 6.85 -9.89 -22.06
C THR A 124 5.65 -9.89 -21.12
N VAL A 125 4.84 -8.81 -21.13
CA VAL A 125 3.63 -8.73 -20.29
C VAL A 125 2.57 -9.72 -20.79
N LEU A 126 2.33 -9.80 -22.12
CA LEU A 126 1.38 -10.76 -22.68
C LEU A 126 1.82 -12.20 -22.42
N ASP A 127 3.11 -12.48 -22.55
CA ASP A 127 3.65 -13.82 -22.27
C ASP A 127 3.47 -14.18 -20.78
N LEU A 128 3.69 -13.22 -19.87
CA LEU A 128 3.43 -13.41 -18.45
C LEU A 128 1.95 -13.72 -18.18
N LEU A 129 1.05 -12.93 -18.75
CA LEU A 129 -0.39 -13.11 -18.57
C LEU A 129 -0.86 -14.47 -19.10
N ARG A 130 -0.44 -14.83 -20.30
CA ARG A 130 -0.79 -16.12 -20.93
C ARG A 130 -0.30 -17.30 -20.10
N ASN A 131 0.93 -17.20 -19.57
CA ASN A 131 1.55 -18.29 -18.81
C ASN A 131 1.19 -18.31 -17.33
N SER A 132 0.39 -17.34 -16.86
CA SER A 132 0.01 -17.24 -15.43
C SER A 132 -0.87 -18.40 -14.95
N GLY A 133 -1.68 -18.99 -15.85
CA GLY A 133 -2.67 -20.00 -15.50
C GLY A 133 -3.75 -19.52 -14.54
N ALA A 134 -3.93 -18.20 -14.41
CA ALA A 134 -4.97 -17.64 -13.53
C ALA A 134 -6.35 -17.84 -14.15
N ASP A 135 -7.36 -18.11 -13.31
CA ASP A 135 -8.76 -18.25 -13.74
C ASP A 135 -9.37 -16.90 -14.11
N ILE A 136 -8.94 -15.82 -13.41
CA ILE A 136 -9.39 -14.45 -13.63
C ILE A 136 -8.17 -13.54 -13.72
N ILE A 137 -8.13 -12.67 -14.74
CA ILE A 137 -7.07 -11.67 -14.94
C ILE A 137 -7.70 -10.27 -14.86
N CYS A 138 -7.26 -9.44 -13.90
CA CYS A 138 -7.64 -8.05 -13.75
C CYS A 138 -6.46 -7.15 -14.17
N LEU A 139 -6.63 -6.41 -15.26
CA LEU A 139 -5.60 -5.54 -15.81
C LEU A 139 -5.86 -4.08 -15.44
N GLN A 140 -4.85 -3.42 -14.88
CA GLN A 140 -4.86 -2.00 -14.58
C GLN A 140 -4.06 -1.24 -15.64
N GLU A 141 -4.41 0.03 -15.86
CA GLU A 141 -3.85 0.87 -16.92
C GLU A 141 -3.94 0.22 -18.31
N TYR A 142 -5.06 -0.45 -18.56
CA TYR A 142 -5.31 -1.08 -19.85
C TYR A 142 -5.60 -0.02 -20.92
N ASN A 143 -4.66 0.15 -21.84
CA ASN A 143 -4.82 1.04 -22.98
C ASN A 143 -4.25 0.36 -24.23
N THR A 144 -5.06 0.34 -25.29
CA THR A 144 -4.72 -0.25 -26.59
C THR A 144 -4.98 0.76 -27.70
N VAL A 145 -4.31 0.60 -28.82
CA VAL A 145 -4.46 1.44 -30.00
C VAL A 145 -5.20 0.70 -31.12
N PRO A 146 -5.92 1.40 -32.03
CA PRO A 146 -6.65 0.74 -33.12
C PRO A 146 -5.75 -0.09 -34.05
N SER A 147 -4.56 0.41 -34.33
CA SER A 147 -3.51 -0.32 -35.07
C SER A 147 -2.27 -0.40 -34.19
N GLY A 148 -1.81 -1.61 -33.88
CA GLY A 148 -0.62 -1.81 -33.04
C GLY A 148 0.59 -1.05 -33.58
N SER A 149 1.38 -0.49 -32.68
CA SER A 149 2.67 0.13 -32.96
C SER A 149 3.78 -0.65 -32.27
N ASN A 150 5.05 -0.31 -32.55
CA ASN A 150 6.19 -0.97 -31.88
C ASN A 150 6.19 -0.82 -30.34
N HIS A 151 5.40 0.12 -29.81
CA HIS A 151 5.35 0.41 -28.38
C HIS A 151 3.98 0.16 -27.73
N GLN A 152 2.92 0.01 -28.54
CA GLN A 152 1.56 -0.24 -28.03
C GLN A 152 0.88 -1.33 -28.83
N LEU A 153 0.12 -2.17 -28.15
CA LEU A 153 -0.60 -3.29 -28.76
C LEU A 153 -2.01 -2.86 -29.20
N SER A 154 -2.51 -3.49 -30.27
CA SER A 154 -3.93 -3.37 -30.61
C SER A 154 -4.76 -4.33 -29.74
N GLN A 155 -6.02 -3.95 -29.50
CA GLN A 155 -6.96 -4.80 -28.77
C GLN A 155 -7.06 -6.19 -29.39
N LYS A 156 -7.14 -6.28 -30.73
CA LYS A 156 -7.20 -7.56 -31.45
C LYS A 156 -5.99 -8.48 -31.19
N MET A 157 -4.79 -7.89 -31.02
CA MET A 157 -3.60 -8.67 -30.67
C MET A 157 -3.68 -9.23 -29.25
N VAL A 158 -4.14 -8.41 -28.30
CA VAL A 158 -4.33 -8.84 -26.91
C VAL A 158 -5.35 -9.97 -26.83
N GLU A 159 -6.52 -9.82 -27.46
CA GLU A 159 -7.58 -10.82 -27.52
C GLU A 159 -7.09 -12.14 -28.17
N LYS A 160 -6.28 -12.03 -29.21
CA LYS A 160 -5.71 -13.21 -29.87
C LYS A 160 -4.75 -13.98 -28.96
N VAL A 161 -3.91 -13.29 -28.19
CA VAL A 161 -2.95 -13.92 -27.30
C VAL A 161 -3.61 -14.48 -26.04
N LEU A 162 -4.65 -13.81 -25.56
CA LEU A 162 -5.46 -14.21 -24.39
C LEU A 162 -6.75 -14.93 -24.81
N SER A 163 -6.73 -15.68 -25.92
CA SER A 163 -7.89 -16.43 -26.44
C SER A 163 -8.46 -17.47 -25.46
N ASP A 164 -7.66 -17.91 -24.50
CA ASP A 164 -8.09 -18.83 -23.44
C ASP A 164 -9.04 -18.16 -22.42
N TYR A 165 -9.18 -16.81 -22.51
CA TYR A 165 -10.09 -16.00 -21.69
C TYR A 165 -11.23 -15.45 -22.56
N PRO A 166 -12.26 -16.24 -22.87
CA PRO A 166 -13.31 -15.86 -23.82
C PRO A 166 -14.22 -14.72 -23.32
N TYR A 167 -14.26 -14.52 -22.00
CA TYR A 167 -15.07 -13.46 -21.38
C TYR A 167 -14.17 -12.31 -20.96
N HIS A 168 -14.42 -11.13 -21.50
CA HIS A 168 -13.68 -9.94 -21.11
C HIS A 168 -14.58 -8.71 -21.06
N HIS A 169 -14.24 -7.76 -20.20
CA HIS A 169 -14.89 -6.47 -20.09
C HIS A 169 -13.85 -5.37 -19.93
N VAL A 170 -14.00 -4.27 -20.69
CA VAL A 170 -13.12 -3.11 -20.60
C VAL A 170 -13.92 -1.93 -20.08
N PHE A 171 -13.58 -1.44 -18.89
CA PHE A 171 -14.12 -0.19 -18.37
C PHE A 171 -13.39 0.99 -19.03
N LYS A 172 -14.15 1.95 -19.54
CA LYS A 172 -13.64 3.20 -20.13
C LYS A 172 -13.91 4.35 -19.21
#